data_335486b706287819b352974e2354c347
#
_entry.id   335486b706287819b352974e2354c347
#
_cell.length_a   1.000
_cell.length_b   1.000
_cell.length_c   1.000
_cell.angle_alpha   90.00
_cell.angle_beta   90.00
_cell.angle_gamma   90.00
#
_symmetry.space_group_name_H-M   'P 1'
#
loop_
_entity.id
_entity.type
_entity.pdbx_description
1 polymer ?
#
loop_
_entity_poly.entity_id
_entity_poly.type
_entity_poly.pdbx_seq_one_letter_code
_entity_poly.pdbx_strand_id
1 'polypeptide(L)'
;MRESWRWFGPNDPVTLDDIRQTGATDIVSALHDIPIGDVWPLEKIQQHKAMIEEAQSDQTPLRWTVVESIPVHEDIKLAKPGHQQYVDAWIKSMENLAECGIQVICYNFMPVIDWTRTDLRYRLPNGAYTLRFDQKRFAAFDLYILQREGAELDYSLEEQAEAKKIYEAMSNEDREQLTQTIIAGLPGRMTDAYSLKDFRKALDQYRHISKDGFRENLNNFLSQVIPVAERINIKLAIHPDDPPRDMFGLPRIICTQEDLQHLFTAQPSSANGITLCVGTYGSRPDNDLPAMAEAFGERIHFAHLRGVTLEKDEPRTFTEAPHLDSDINMVAVIRNLLKAELKRFSPQAEIFIRPDHGQQMLDDIHKTTNPGYSAIGRMKGLAEIRGVVRALAQNM
;
A
#
# COMPACT_ATOMS: atom_id res chain seq x y z
N MET A 1 8.82 -11.61 -14.40
CA MET A 1 7.85 -10.89 -13.53
C MET A 1 6.43 -11.21 -13.99
N ARG A 2 5.51 -11.42 -13.04
CA ARG A 2 4.12 -11.77 -13.30
C ARG A 2 3.23 -10.54 -13.12
N GLU A 3 2.43 -10.24 -14.14
CA GLU A 3 1.56 -9.09 -14.16
C GLU A 3 0.28 -9.38 -13.37
N SER A 4 0.00 -8.56 -12.38
CA SER A 4 -1.15 -8.72 -11.50
C SER A 4 -2.01 -7.46 -11.44
N TRP A 5 -3.23 -7.63 -10.97
CA TRP A 5 -4.22 -6.58 -10.85
C TRP A 5 -4.96 -6.66 -9.52
N ARG A 6 -5.09 -5.51 -8.82
CA ARG A 6 -5.89 -5.43 -7.61
C ARG A 6 -7.38 -5.42 -7.94
N TRP A 7 -8.11 -6.35 -7.31
CA TRP A 7 -9.56 -6.45 -7.35
C TRP A 7 -10.15 -6.50 -5.94
N PHE A 8 -11.14 -5.64 -5.68
CA PHE A 8 -11.73 -5.44 -4.35
C PHE A 8 -12.92 -6.37 -4.06
N GLY A 9 -13.16 -7.36 -4.90
CA GLY A 9 -14.26 -8.30 -4.72
C GLY A 9 -15.47 -7.99 -5.61
N PRO A 10 -16.61 -8.68 -5.39
CA PRO A 10 -17.76 -8.64 -6.28
C PRO A 10 -18.38 -7.25 -6.50
N ASN A 11 -18.14 -6.34 -5.57
CA ASN A 11 -18.65 -4.96 -5.64
C ASN A 11 -17.64 -3.98 -6.25
N ASP A 12 -16.48 -4.48 -6.73
CA ASP A 12 -15.52 -3.62 -7.44
C ASP A 12 -16.15 -3.15 -8.77
N PRO A 13 -16.18 -1.82 -9.04
CA PRO A 13 -16.63 -1.29 -10.31
C PRO A 13 -15.85 -1.82 -11.52
N VAL A 14 -14.58 -2.24 -11.30
CA VAL A 14 -13.76 -2.92 -12.32
C VAL A 14 -13.94 -4.42 -12.18
N THR A 15 -14.63 -5.02 -13.13
CA THR A 15 -14.98 -6.43 -13.11
C THR A 15 -13.81 -7.35 -13.47
N LEU A 16 -13.94 -8.65 -13.16
CA LEU A 16 -12.95 -9.66 -13.59
C LEU A 16 -12.86 -9.73 -15.13
N ASP A 17 -13.96 -9.46 -15.85
CA ASP A 17 -13.95 -9.41 -17.31
C ASP A 17 -13.17 -8.19 -17.85
N ASP A 18 -13.28 -7.04 -17.18
CA ASP A 18 -12.45 -5.89 -17.51
C ASP A 18 -10.96 -6.21 -17.28
N ILE A 19 -10.64 -6.92 -16.19
CA ILE A 19 -9.26 -7.31 -15.87
C ILE A 19 -8.69 -8.25 -16.93
N ARG A 20 -9.45 -9.23 -17.41
CA ARG A 20 -9.02 -10.12 -18.51
C ARG A 20 -8.58 -9.34 -19.74
N GLN A 21 -9.28 -8.25 -20.08
CA GLN A 21 -8.94 -7.39 -21.22
C GLN A 21 -7.62 -6.64 -21.05
N THR A 22 -7.14 -6.44 -19.82
CA THR A 22 -5.83 -5.79 -19.57
C THR A 22 -4.65 -6.71 -19.89
N GLY A 23 -4.89 -8.03 -19.97
CA GLY A 23 -3.87 -9.06 -20.12
C GLY A 23 -3.16 -9.45 -18.82
N ALA A 24 -3.55 -8.90 -17.67
CA ALA A 24 -3.13 -9.41 -16.37
C ALA A 24 -3.78 -10.79 -16.13
N THR A 25 -2.99 -11.73 -15.58
CA THR A 25 -3.45 -13.10 -15.29
C THR A 25 -3.53 -13.39 -13.80
N ASP A 26 -2.90 -12.56 -13.00
CA ASP A 26 -2.80 -12.73 -11.57
C ASP A 26 -3.62 -11.67 -10.83
N ILE A 27 -4.40 -12.12 -9.85
CA ILE A 27 -5.25 -11.25 -9.05
C ILE A 27 -4.63 -11.03 -7.67
N VAL A 28 -4.66 -9.78 -7.25
CA VAL A 28 -4.37 -9.33 -5.90
C VAL A 28 -5.69 -9.00 -5.23
N SER A 29 -6.05 -9.71 -4.16
CA SER A 29 -7.33 -9.49 -3.48
C SER A 29 -7.24 -9.83 -1.99
N ALA A 30 -8.32 -9.58 -1.26
CA ALA A 30 -8.45 -9.89 0.17
C ALA A 30 -9.91 -10.17 0.53
N LEU A 31 -10.15 -10.80 1.69
CA LEU A 31 -11.48 -10.95 2.26
C LEU A 31 -11.81 -9.71 3.09
N HIS A 32 -12.47 -8.74 2.47
CA HIS A 32 -12.79 -7.45 3.10
C HIS A 32 -13.99 -7.53 4.07
N ASP A 33 -14.77 -8.61 4.04
CA ASP A 33 -15.95 -8.86 4.86
C ASP A 33 -15.64 -9.55 6.20
N ILE A 34 -14.38 -9.92 6.45
CA ILE A 34 -13.96 -10.51 7.71
C ILE A 34 -13.46 -9.42 8.67
N PRO A 35 -13.97 -9.34 9.92
CA PRO A 35 -13.51 -8.37 10.90
C PRO A 35 -12.01 -8.49 11.18
N ILE A 36 -11.36 -7.35 11.46
CA ILE A 36 -9.93 -7.31 11.79
C ILE A 36 -9.67 -8.09 13.10
N GLY A 37 -8.76 -9.04 13.04
CA GLY A 37 -8.41 -9.89 14.17
C GLY A 37 -9.12 -11.25 14.17
N ASP A 38 -10.09 -11.46 13.29
CA ASP A 38 -10.74 -12.76 13.12
C ASP A 38 -9.97 -13.66 12.14
N VAL A 39 -10.11 -14.95 12.33
CA VAL A 39 -9.56 -15.97 11.41
C VAL A 39 -10.30 -15.89 10.07
N TRP A 40 -9.56 -15.88 8.97
CA TRP A 40 -10.12 -16.10 7.64
C TRP A 40 -10.44 -17.58 7.45
N PRO A 41 -11.73 -17.98 7.44
CA PRO A 41 -12.11 -19.39 7.32
C PRO A 41 -11.69 -19.96 5.96
N LEU A 42 -11.19 -21.19 5.95
CA LEU A 42 -10.76 -21.90 4.75
C LEU A 42 -11.84 -21.88 3.66
N GLU A 43 -13.08 -22.16 4.04
CA GLU A 43 -14.23 -22.16 3.13
C GLU A 43 -14.45 -20.79 2.45
N LYS A 44 -14.31 -19.70 3.20
CA LYS A 44 -14.41 -18.34 2.63
C LYS A 44 -13.30 -18.04 1.62
N ILE A 45 -12.07 -18.47 1.94
CA ILE A 45 -10.93 -18.34 1.02
C ILE A 45 -11.18 -19.15 -0.24
N GLN A 46 -11.65 -20.39 -0.11
CA GLN A 46 -11.98 -21.25 -1.25
C GLN A 46 -13.09 -20.66 -2.13
N GLN A 47 -14.15 -20.12 -1.53
CA GLN A 47 -15.25 -19.45 -2.25
C GLN A 47 -14.74 -18.22 -3.03
N HIS A 48 -13.95 -17.37 -2.39
CA HIS A 48 -13.37 -16.19 -3.03
C HIS A 48 -12.41 -16.57 -4.17
N LYS A 49 -11.58 -17.57 -3.95
CA LYS A 49 -10.66 -18.12 -4.96
C LYS A 49 -11.43 -18.69 -6.14
N ALA A 50 -12.45 -19.49 -5.90
CA ALA A 50 -13.29 -20.06 -6.95
C ALA A 50 -13.96 -18.96 -7.79
N MET A 51 -14.48 -17.90 -7.17
CA MET A 51 -15.06 -16.75 -7.87
C MET A 51 -14.04 -16.07 -8.82
N ILE A 52 -12.79 -15.92 -8.41
CA ILE A 52 -11.74 -15.32 -9.24
C ILE A 52 -11.32 -16.26 -10.38
N GLU A 53 -11.18 -17.55 -10.09
CA GLU A 53 -10.59 -18.55 -11.00
C GLU A 53 -11.65 -19.21 -11.91
N GLU A 54 -12.94 -19.00 -11.64
CA GLU A 54 -13.98 -19.45 -12.53
C GLU A 54 -13.87 -18.75 -13.88
N ALA A 55 -13.70 -19.52 -14.93
CA ALA A 55 -13.60 -19.03 -16.29
C ALA A 55 -14.36 -19.94 -17.23
N GLN A 56 -14.99 -19.37 -18.24
CA GLN A 56 -15.54 -20.13 -19.36
C GLN A 56 -14.40 -20.70 -20.20
N SER A 57 -14.65 -21.74 -20.97
CA SER A 57 -13.61 -22.48 -21.70
C SER A 57 -12.84 -21.64 -22.72
N ASP A 58 -13.38 -20.51 -23.15
CA ASP A 58 -12.82 -19.55 -24.11
C ASP A 58 -12.24 -18.28 -23.45
N GLN A 59 -12.33 -18.15 -22.13
CA GLN A 59 -11.82 -17.01 -21.40
C GLN A 59 -10.38 -17.22 -20.92
N THR A 60 -9.59 -16.13 -20.87
CA THR A 60 -8.28 -16.12 -20.21
C THR A 60 -8.42 -16.44 -18.71
N PRO A 61 -7.78 -17.50 -18.20
CA PRO A 61 -7.87 -17.84 -16.79
C PRO A 61 -7.20 -16.77 -15.92
N LEU A 62 -7.85 -16.44 -14.80
CA LEU A 62 -7.28 -15.63 -13.73
C LEU A 62 -6.88 -16.53 -12.57
N ARG A 63 -5.94 -16.05 -11.74
CA ARG A 63 -5.47 -16.78 -10.54
C ARG A 63 -5.36 -15.81 -9.39
N TRP A 64 -5.86 -16.18 -8.22
CA TRP A 64 -5.59 -15.43 -7.01
C TRP A 64 -4.23 -15.81 -6.44
N THR A 65 -3.25 -14.93 -6.55
CA THR A 65 -1.85 -15.23 -6.25
C THR A 65 -1.27 -14.42 -5.10
N VAL A 66 -1.79 -13.22 -4.86
CA VAL A 66 -1.34 -12.32 -3.81
C VAL A 66 -2.52 -11.90 -2.94
N VAL A 67 -2.37 -12.02 -1.64
CA VAL A 67 -3.28 -11.39 -0.67
C VAL A 67 -2.76 -10.00 -0.33
N GLU A 68 -3.62 -9.01 -0.45
CA GLU A 68 -3.34 -7.65 -0.02
C GLU A 68 -4.59 -7.02 0.60
N SER A 69 -4.75 -7.11 1.94
CA SER A 69 -3.87 -7.68 2.96
C SER A 69 -4.67 -8.43 4.01
N ILE A 70 -4.01 -9.26 4.81
CA ILE A 70 -4.55 -9.66 6.11
C ILE A 70 -4.25 -8.48 7.05
N PRO A 71 -5.26 -7.79 7.60
CA PRO A 71 -5.00 -6.67 8.50
C PRO A 71 -4.32 -7.14 9.80
N VAL A 72 -3.32 -6.39 10.27
CA VAL A 72 -2.72 -6.60 11.58
C VAL A 72 -3.52 -5.80 12.61
N HIS A 73 -4.04 -6.49 13.64
CA HIS A 73 -4.87 -5.86 14.67
C HIS A 73 -4.09 -4.81 15.46
N GLU A 74 -4.75 -3.70 15.86
CA GLU A 74 -4.09 -2.62 16.60
C GLU A 74 -3.47 -3.07 17.93
N ASP A 75 -4.07 -4.03 18.61
CA ASP A 75 -3.53 -4.55 19.87
C ASP A 75 -2.20 -5.31 19.68
N ILE A 76 -1.93 -5.88 18.50
CA ILE A 76 -0.61 -6.42 18.13
C ILE A 76 0.39 -5.27 18.00
N LYS A 77 0.02 -4.23 17.26
CA LYS A 77 0.88 -3.06 17.02
C LYS A 77 1.21 -2.31 18.31
N LEU A 78 0.27 -2.29 19.26
CA LEU A 78 0.39 -1.68 20.58
C LEU A 78 1.00 -2.62 21.64
N ALA A 79 1.25 -3.89 21.32
CA ALA A 79 1.68 -4.93 22.25
C ALA A 79 0.80 -5.01 23.52
N LYS A 80 -0.52 -4.85 23.39
CA LYS A 80 -1.44 -4.85 24.51
C LYS A 80 -1.55 -6.24 25.14
N PRO A 81 -1.84 -6.33 26.47
CA PRO A 81 -2.17 -7.60 27.08
C PRO A 81 -3.30 -8.32 26.33
N GLY A 82 -3.12 -9.61 26.05
CA GLY A 82 -4.10 -10.42 25.31
C GLY A 82 -4.01 -10.34 23.78
N HIS A 83 -3.07 -9.60 23.21
CA HIS A 83 -2.89 -9.51 21.75
C HIS A 83 -2.56 -10.85 21.09
N GLN A 84 -2.10 -11.85 21.86
CA GLN A 84 -1.71 -13.17 21.33
C GLN A 84 -2.82 -13.84 20.53
N GLN A 85 -4.06 -13.72 20.95
CA GLN A 85 -5.21 -14.27 20.21
C GLN A 85 -5.29 -13.74 18.77
N TYR A 86 -4.92 -12.48 18.54
CA TYR A 86 -4.92 -11.88 17.20
C TYR A 86 -3.71 -12.31 16.36
N VAL A 87 -2.57 -12.58 17.01
CA VAL A 87 -1.41 -13.20 16.34
C VAL A 87 -1.76 -14.61 15.90
N ASP A 88 -2.38 -15.40 16.77
CA ASP A 88 -2.82 -16.77 16.48
C ASP A 88 -3.85 -16.80 15.34
N ALA A 89 -4.81 -15.88 15.34
CA ALA A 89 -5.81 -15.74 14.28
C ALA A 89 -5.17 -15.33 12.94
N TRP A 90 -4.18 -14.43 12.97
CA TRP A 90 -3.43 -14.04 11.78
C TRP A 90 -2.62 -15.22 11.20
N ILE A 91 -1.93 -15.98 12.06
CA ILE A 91 -1.19 -17.20 11.67
C ILE A 91 -2.16 -18.21 11.07
N LYS A 92 -3.31 -18.46 11.71
CA LYS A 92 -4.28 -19.41 11.19
C LYS A 92 -4.86 -19.01 9.84
N SER A 93 -5.09 -17.70 9.62
CA SER A 93 -5.50 -17.17 8.32
C SER A 93 -4.45 -17.40 7.25
N MET A 94 -3.18 -17.20 7.59
CA MET A 94 -2.03 -17.46 6.70
C MET A 94 -1.93 -18.96 6.35
N GLU A 95 -2.11 -19.87 7.31
CA GLU A 95 -2.13 -21.32 7.08
C GLU A 95 -3.26 -21.71 6.11
N ASN A 96 -4.46 -21.17 6.31
CA ASN A 96 -5.61 -21.43 5.45
C ASN A 96 -5.39 -20.93 4.01
N LEU A 97 -4.69 -19.78 3.84
CA LEU A 97 -4.32 -19.26 2.53
C LEU A 97 -3.28 -20.15 1.84
N ALA A 98 -2.30 -20.66 2.58
CA ALA A 98 -1.30 -21.60 2.06
C ALA A 98 -1.95 -22.92 1.58
N GLU A 99 -2.94 -23.43 2.31
CA GLU A 99 -3.72 -24.61 1.93
C GLU A 99 -4.47 -24.38 0.60
N CYS A 100 -4.90 -23.15 0.33
CA CYS A 100 -5.48 -22.75 -0.95
C CYS A 100 -4.45 -22.45 -2.06
N GLY A 101 -3.15 -22.62 -1.79
CA GLY A 101 -2.08 -22.43 -2.77
C GLY A 101 -1.70 -20.96 -3.01
N ILE A 102 -2.10 -20.03 -2.14
CA ILE A 102 -1.70 -18.63 -2.19
C ILE A 102 -0.40 -18.48 -1.41
N GLN A 103 0.62 -17.88 -2.02
CA GLN A 103 1.99 -17.90 -1.47
C GLN A 103 2.55 -16.54 -1.11
N VAL A 104 1.91 -15.43 -1.49
CA VAL A 104 2.38 -14.08 -1.19
C VAL A 104 1.32 -13.33 -0.38
N ILE A 105 1.72 -12.81 0.76
CA ILE A 105 0.87 -12.00 1.63
C ILE A 105 1.53 -10.64 1.83
N CYS A 106 0.94 -9.62 1.21
CA CYS A 106 1.23 -8.23 1.51
C CYS A 106 0.50 -7.82 2.80
N TYR A 107 1.18 -7.13 3.69
CA TYR A 107 0.59 -6.68 4.96
C TYR A 107 1.16 -5.30 5.35
N ASN A 108 0.41 -4.60 6.21
CA ASN A 108 0.77 -3.29 6.75
C ASN A 108 1.01 -3.39 8.26
N PHE A 109 2.01 -2.65 8.76
CA PHE A 109 2.21 -2.47 10.20
C PHE A 109 2.24 -0.98 10.55
N MET A 110 1.26 -0.26 10.05
CA MET A 110 1.11 1.18 10.22
C MET A 110 0.14 1.47 11.38
N PRO A 111 0.47 2.43 12.28
CA PRO A 111 -0.40 2.77 13.38
C PRO A 111 -1.62 3.56 12.90
N VAL A 112 -2.80 3.21 13.37
CA VAL A 112 -4.10 3.87 13.16
C VAL A 112 -4.52 3.97 11.69
N ILE A 113 -3.69 4.59 10.85
CA ILE A 113 -4.00 4.85 9.44
C ILE A 113 -2.89 4.28 8.54
N ASP A 114 -3.28 3.49 7.56
CA ASP A 114 -2.36 2.76 6.68
C ASP A 114 -2.09 3.47 5.34
N TRP A 115 -2.91 4.46 4.99
CA TRP A 115 -2.77 5.25 3.78
C TRP A 115 -3.55 6.56 3.93
N THR A 116 -3.02 7.66 3.41
CA THR A 116 -3.78 8.91 3.37
C THR A 116 -3.37 9.82 2.22
N ARG A 117 -4.34 10.59 1.75
CA ARG A 117 -4.20 11.68 0.79
C ARG A 117 -5.02 12.87 1.28
N THR A 118 -4.77 14.03 0.71
CA THR A 118 -5.53 15.27 0.99
C THR A 118 -6.52 15.60 -0.12
N ASP A 119 -6.36 14.98 -1.28
CA ASP A 119 -7.26 15.11 -2.42
C ASP A 119 -7.31 13.79 -3.19
N LEU A 120 -8.50 13.22 -3.32
CA LEU A 120 -8.73 11.96 -4.03
C LEU A 120 -9.11 12.18 -5.50
N ARG A 121 -9.29 13.43 -5.92
CA ARG A 121 -9.72 13.79 -7.26
C ARG A 121 -9.07 15.08 -7.76
N TYR A 122 -7.77 15.20 -7.55
CA TYR A 122 -6.99 16.33 -8.02
C TYR A 122 -6.95 16.36 -9.55
N ARG A 123 -7.38 17.51 -10.14
CA ARG A 123 -7.46 17.66 -11.59
C ARG A 123 -6.11 18.04 -12.16
N LEU A 124 -5.63 17.24 -13.12
CA LEU A 124 -4.40 17.48 -13.85
C LEU A 124 -4.61 18.46 -15.04
N PRO A 125 -3.54 19.10 -15.54
CA PRO A 125 -3.64 20.00 -16.70
C PRO A 125 -4.21 19.34 -17.95
N ASN A 126 -4.01 18.04 -18.15
CA ASN A 126 -4.57 17.27 -19.27
C ASN A 126 -6.06 16.90 -19.09
N GLY A 127 -6.68 17.29 -17.97
CA GLY A 127 -8.08 17.04 -17.65
C GLY A 127 -8.37 15.73 -16.95
N ALA A 128 -7.41 14.84 -16.79
CA ALA A 128 -7.55 13.63 -15.97
C ALA A 128 -7.54 13.98 -14.46
N TYR A 129 -7.98 13.03 -13.63
CA TYR A 129 -7.94 13.15 -12.18
C TYR A 129 -6.99 12.13 -11.57
N THR A 130 -6.34 12.53 -10.47
CA THR A 130 -5.39 11.69 -9.75
C THR A 130 -5.45 11.94 -8.24
N LEU A 131 -4.65 11.22 -7.48
CA LEU A 131 -4.52 11.38 -6.04
C LEU A 131 -3.38 12.36 -5.71
N ARG A 132 -3.59 13.18 -4.68
CA ARG A 132 -2.61 14.16 -4.23
C ARG A 132 -2.51 14.18 -2.70
N PHE A 133 -1.30 14.27 -2.21
CA PHE A 133 -1.00 14.63 -0.83
C PHE A 133 -0.39 16.04 -0.80
N ASP A 134 -1.04 16.96 -0.13
CA ASP A 134 -0.59 18.33 0.05
C ASP A 134 -0.23 18.54 1.52
N GLN A 135 1.04 18.76 1.80
CA GLN A 135 1.59 18.91 3.15
C GLN A 135 0.95 20.08 3.91
N LYS A 136 0.67 21.18 3.23
CA LYS A 136 0.10 22.36 3.87
C LYS A 136 -1.38 22.14 4.25
N ARG A 137 -2.15 21.47 3.40
CA ARG A 137 -3.53 21.06 3.70
C ARG A 137 -3.56 20.03 4.81
N PHE A 138 -2.60 19.10 4.83
CA PHE A 138 -2.46 18.12 5.90
C PHE A 138 -2.14 18.81 7.24
N ALA A 139 -1.21 19.79 7.26
CA ALA A 139 -0.90 20.59 8.45
C ALA A 139 -2.12 21.39 8.93
N ALA A 140 -2.92 21.94 8.00
CA ALA A 140 -4.16 22.64 8.34
C ALA A 140 -5.19 21.70 9.00
N PHE A 141 -5.28 20.45 8.52
CA PHE A 141 -6.13 19.43 9.14
C PHE A 141 -5.64 19.10 10.56
N ASP A 142 -4.35 18.75 10.73
CA ASP A 142 -3.80 18.31 12.01
C ASP A 142 -3.89 19.41 13.09
N LEU A 143 -3.50 20.64 12.74
CA LEU A 143 -3.45 21.77 13.67
C LEU A 143 -4.84 22.36 14.02
N TYR A 144 -5.73 22.50 13.02
CA TYR A 144 -6.94 23.33 13.18
C TYR A 144 -8.26 22.57 13.08
N ILE A 145 -8.30 21.41 12.40
CA ILE A 145 -9.50 20.57 12.32
C ILE A 145 -9.44 19.47 13.37
N LEU A 146 -8.39 18.65 13.31
CA LEU A 146 -8.15 17.59 14.29
C LEU A 146 -7.79 18.16 15.66
N GLN A 147 -7.07 19.27 15.71
CA GLN A 147 -6.59 19.91 16.93
C GLN A 147 -5.87 18.90 17.84
N ARG A 148 -4.93 18.15 17.23
CA ARG A 148 -4.15 17.15 17.96
C ARG A 148 -3.29 17.86 19.02
N GLU A 149 -3.26 17.33 20.25
CA GLU A 149 -2.43 17.86 21.31
C GLU A 149 -0.95 17.71 20.95
N GLY A 150 -0.20 18.82 21.03
CA GLY A 150 1.23 18.88 20.69
C GLY A 150 1.52 18.93 19.18
N ALA A 151 0.52 19.05 18.30
CA ALA A 151 0.72 19.11 16.86
C ALA A 151 1.67 20.25 16.44
N GLU A 152 1.64 21.38 17.17
CA GLU A 152 2.50 22.54 16.91
C GLU A 152 4.00 22.22 16.96
N LEU A 153 4.39 21.16 17.64
CA LEU A 153 5.82 20.73 17.74
C LEU A 153 6.30 20.05 16.46
N ASP A 154 5.39 19.56 15.63
CA ASP A 154 5.72 18.84 14.39
C ASP A 154 5.85 19.78 13.18
N TYR A 155 5.54 21.07 13.36
CA TYR A 155 5.52 22.06 12.29
C TYR A 155 6.31 23.31 12.66
N SER A 156 7.10 23.84 11.74
CA SER A 156 7.77 25.14 11.90
C SER A 156 6.74 26.27 12.02
N LEU A 157 7.17 27.42 12.54
CA LEU A 157 6.29 28.61 12.66
C LEU A 157 5.77 29.08 11.30
N GLU A 158 6.56 28.91 10.24
CA GLU A 158 6.16 29.22 8.87
C GLU A 158 5.07 28.27 8.37
N GLU A 159 5.24 26.97 8.57
CA GLU A 159 4.24 25.95 8.23
C GLU A 159 2.92 26.16 9.00
N GLN A 160 3.01 26.49 10.29
CA GLN A 160 1.82 26.82 11.11
C GLN A 160 1.07 28.04 10.55
N ALA A 161 1.81 29.09 10.16
CA ALA A 161 1.21 30.30 9.58
C ALA A 161 0.55 30.02 8.21
N GLU A 162 1.18 29.23 7.35
CA GLU A 162 0.61 28.80 6.06
C GLU A 162 -0.62 27.91 6.26
N ALA A 163 -0.54 26.92 7.15
CA ALA A 163 -1.66 26.04 7.51
C ALA A 163 -2.86 26.83 8.03
N LYS A 164 -2.62 27.88 8.84
CA LYS A 164 -3.67 28.77 9.34
C LYS A 164 -4.38 29.51 8.20
N LYS A 165 -3.65 30.10 7.28
CA LYS A 165 -4.22 30.79 6.12
C LYS A 165 -5.10 29.83 5.28
N ILE A 166 -4.62 28.61 5.06
CA ILE A 166 -5.38 27.58 4.31
C ILE A 166 -6.67 27.24 5.07
N TYR A 167 -6.59 26.98 6.37
CA TYR A 167 -7.75 26.67 7.19
C TYR A 167 -8.79 27.81 7.20
N GLU A 168 -8.35 29.06 7.32
CA GLU A 168 -9.24 30.24 7.32
C GLU A 168 -9.91 30.45 5.95
N ALA A 169 -9.26 30.04 4.85
CA ALA A 169 -9.83 30.11 3.50
C ALA A 169 -10.79 28.96 3.16
N MET A 170 -10.80 27.86 3.94
CA MET A 170 -11.68 26.71 3.70
C MET A 170 -13.12 27.01 4.11
N SER A 171 -14.08 26.65 3.26
CA SER A 171 -15.49 26.51 3.63
C SER A 171 -15.71 25.36 4.62
N ASN A 172 -16.89 25.27 5.20
CA ASN A 172 -17.22 24.10 6.04
C ASN A 172 -17.23 22.80 5.23
N GLU A 173 -17.74 22.85 4.00
CA GLU A 173 -17.74 21.71 3.08
C GLU A 173 -16.32 21.26 2.76
N ASP A 174 -15.38 22.18 2.53
CA ASP A 174 -13.95 21.84 2.29
C ASP A 174 -13.32 21.15 3.49
N ARG A 175 -13.64 21.60 4.72
CA ARG A 175 -13.14 21.00 5.96
C ARG A 175 -13.71 19.60 6.18
N GLU A 176 -15.00 19.41 5.93
CA GLU A 176 -15.65 18.10 6.01
C GLU A 176 -15.07 17.14 4.95
N GLN A 177 -14.92 17.58 3.72
CA GLN A 177 -14.33 16.80 2.63
C GLN A 177 -12.89 16.40 2.95
N LEU A 178 -12.06 17.33 3.43
CA LEU A 178 -10.68 17.05 3.83
C LEU A 178 -10.63 16.05 4.99
N THR A 179 -11.54 16.20 5.97
CA THR A 179 -11.66 15.29 7.10
C THR A 179 -11.99 13.87 6.63
N GLN A 180 -13.01 13.73 5.80
CA GLN A 180 -13.40 12.44 5.24
C GLN A 180 -12.26 11.82 4.43
N THR A 181 -11.59 12.62 3.59
CA THR A 181 -10.47 12.15 2.76
C THR A 181 -9.31 11.61 3.60
N ILE A 182 -8.92 12.31 4.66
CA ILE A 182 -7.77 11.93 5.49
C ILE A 182 -8.08 10.72 6.38
N ILE A 183 -9.29 10.67 6.96
CA ILE A 183 -9.65 9.62 7.93
C ILE A 183 -10.12 8.33 7.25
N ALA A 184 -10.56 8.37 6.00
CA ALA A 184 -11.11 7.22 5.30
C ALA A 184 -10.11 6.05 5.16
N GLY A 185 -8.79 6.31 5.10
CA GLY A 185 -7.79 5.28 4.85
C GLY A 185 -7.90 4.68 3.44
N LEU A 186 -7.37 3.48 3.26
CA LEU A 186 -7.35 2.78 1.97
C LEU A 186 -8.78 2.55 1.43
N PRO A 187 -9.04 2.83 0.14
CA PRO A 187 -10.29 2.47 -0.52
C PRO A 187 -10.58 0.97 -0.41
N GLY A 188 -11.85 0.64 -0.18
CA GLY A 188 -12.31 -0.76 -0.08
C GLY A 188 -12.23 -1.36 1.32
N ARG A 189 -11.75 -0.63 2.31
CA ARG A 189 -11.80 -1.06 3.72
C ARG A 189 -13.22 -0.88 4.26
N MET A 190 -13.83 -1.95 4.77
CA MET A 190 -15.15 -1.91 5.43
C MET A 190 -15.04 -1.52 6.92
N THR A 191 -14.21 -0.55 7.26
CA THR A 191 -14.27 0.05 8.60
C THR A 191 -15.13 1.29 8.53
N ASP A 192 -16.07 1.43 9.46
CA ASP A 192 -16.78 2.69 9.65
C ASP A 192 -15.77 3.82 9.76
N ALA A 193 -15.95 4.88 8.99
CA ALA A 193 -15.08 6.05 9.06
C ALA A 193 -15.01 6.51 10.51
N TYR A 194 -13.80 6.66 11.04
CA TYR A 194 -13.62 7.21 12.38
C TYR A 194 -14.34 8.56 12.49
N SER A 195 -15.07 8.78 13.59
CA SER A 195 -15.35 10.15 13.97
C SER A 195 -14.03 10.85 14.35
N LEU A 196 -13.94 12.17 14.23
CA LEU A 196 -12.75 12.91 14.70
C LEU A 196 -12.40 12.57 16.16
N LYS A 197 -13.41 12.33 16.99
CA LYS A 197 -13.25 11.95 18.41
C LYS A 197 -12.60 10.57 18.54
N ASP A 198 -13.03 9.61 17.76
CA ASP A 198 -12.49 8.24 17.83
C ASP A 198 -11.10 8.18 17.19
N PHE A 199 -10.87 8.96 16.14
CA PHE A 199 -9.54 9.13 15.56
C PHE A 199 -8.53 9.69 16.57
N ARG A 200 -8.89 10.76 17.31
CA ARG A 200 -8.04 11.29 18.41
C ARG A 200 -7.74 10.22 19.46
N LYS A 201 -8.75 9.45 19.89
CA LYS A 201 -8.55 8.36 20.86
C LYS A 201 -7.62 7.28 20.34
N ALA A 202 -7.69 6.95 19.04
CA ALA A 202 -6.79 6.00 18.42
C ALA A 202 -5.35 6.52 18.41
N LEU A 203 -5.14 7.79 18.05
CA LEU A 203 -3.82 8.44 18.11
C LEU A 203 -3.24 8.45 19.53
N ASP A 204 -4.06 8.79 20.53
CA ASP A 204 -3.63 8.85 21.94
C ASP A 204 -3.06 7.54 22.46
N GLN A 205 -3.49 6.38 21.92
CA GLN A 205 -2.96 5.09 22.33
C GLN A 205 -1.48 4.90 21.95
N TYR A 206 -1.00 5.63 20.95
CA TYR A 206 0.38 5.56 20.48
C TYR A 206 1.31 6.64 21.10
N ARG A 207 0.77 7.59 21.86
CA ARG A 207 1.50 8.77 22.40
C ARG A 207 2.82 8.43 23.10
N HIS A 208 2.91 7.26 23.72
CA HIS A 208 4.07 6.83 24.50
C HIS A 208 4.92 5.77 23.81
N ILE A 209 4.62 5.45 22.55
CA ILE A 209 5.35 4.46 21.79
C ILE A 209 6.41 5.17 20.92
N SER A 210 7.67 4.99 21.27
CA SER A 210 8.76 5.48 20.44
C SER A 210 8.89 4.68 19.14
N LYS A 211 9.61 5.23 18.17
CA LYS A 211 9.93 4.54 16.91
C LYS A 211 10.61 3.18 17.16
N ASP A 212 11.54 3.11 18.11
CA ASP A 212 12.23 1.86 18.46
C ASP A 212 11.28 0.87 19.16
N GLY A 213 10.45 1.35 20.09
CA GLY A 213 9.43 0.50 20.71
C GLY A 213 8.43 -0.06 19.68
N PHE A 214 8.10 0.74 18.66
CA PHE A 214 7.21 0.27 17.59
C PHE A 214 7.90 -0.76 16.67
N ARG A 215 9.20 -0.60 16.39
CA ARG A 215 10.03 -1.62 15.71
C ARG A 215 10.12 -2.92 16.53
N GLU A 216 10.24 -2.82 17.85
CA GLU A 216 10.22 -3.99 18.73
C GLU A 216 8.87 -4.73 18.66
N ASN A 217 7.74 -4.01 18.64
CA ASN A 217 6.43 -4.62 18.49
C ASN A 217 6.29 -5.34 17.14
N LEU A 218 6.78 -4.76 16.04
CA LEU A 218 6.84 -5.44 14.75
C LEU A 218 7.72 -6.69 14.82
N ASN A 219 8.89 -6.60 15.44
CA ASN A 219 9.81 -7.72 15.57
C ASN A 219 9.22 -8.87 16.39
N ASN A 220 8.50 -8.55 17.48
CA ASN A 220 7.78 -9.52 18.31
C ASN A 220 6.67 -10.24 17.52
N PHE A 221 5.94 -9.54 16.67
CA PHE A 221 4.98 -10.14 15.76
C PHE A 221 5.67 -11.06 14.74
N LEU A 222 6.69 -10.57 14.06
CA LEU A 222 7.39 -11.32 13.01
C LEU A 222 8.12 -12.56 13.53
N SER A 223 8.66 -12.52 14.74
CA SER A 223 9.32 -13.67 15.38
C SER A 223 8.40 -14.88 15.55
N GLN A 224 7.09 -14.66 15.63
CA GLN A 224 6.09 -15.72 15.73
C GLN A 224 5.57 -16.15 14.35
N VAL A 225 5.40 -15.19 13.42
CA VAL A 225 4.79 -15.44 12.13
C VAL A 225 5.78 -16.06 11.12
N ILE A 226 7.04 -15.59 11.11
CA ILE A 226 8.05 -16.03 10.13
C ILE A 226 8.34 -17.52 10.17
N PRO A 227 8.54 -18.17 11.35
CA PRO A 227 8.79 -19.61 11.38
C PRO A 227 7.63 -20.44 10.80
N VAL A 228 6.40 -19.95 10.96
CA VAL A 228 5.22 -20.59 10.35
C VAL A 228 5.22 -20.36 8.84
N ALA A 229 5.47 -19.12 8.39
CA ALA A 229 5.54 -18.77 6.97
C ALA A 229 6.59 -19.63 6.23
N GLU A 230 7.77 -19.86 6.83
CA GLU A 230 8.79 -20.75 6.29
C GLU A 230 8.29 -22.19 6.12
N ARG A 231 7.68 -22.73 7.18
CA ARG A 231 7.16 -24.11 7.19
C ARG A 231 6.12 -24.35 6.11
N ILE A 232 5.26 -23.37 5.84
CA ILE A 232 4.16 -23.49 4.86
C ILE A 232 4.48 -22.81 3.52
N ASN A 233 5.75 -22.37 3.31
CA ASN A 233 6.23 -21.73 2.08
C ASN A 233 5.46 -20.45 1.68
N ILE A 234 5.08 -19.62 2.65
CA ILE A 234 4.51 -18.28 2.44
C ILE A 234 5.65 -17.25 2.35
N LYS A 235 5.46 -16.27 1.48
CA LYS A 235 6.29 -15.06 1.37
C LYS A 235 5.51 -13.88 1.94
N LEU A 236 6.04 -13.30 3.00
CA LEU A 236 5.51 -12.09 3.63
C LEU A 236 6.11 -10.87 2.93
N ALA A 237 5.29 -9.90 2.62
CA ALA A 237 5.70 -8.70 1.90
C ALA A 237 5.14 -7.46 2.61
N ILE A 238 5.92 -6.88 3.55
CA ILE A 238 5.49 -5.68 4.26
C ILE A 238 5.41 -4.48 3.29
N HIS A 239 4.30 -3.77 3.34
CA HIS A 239 4.11 -2.52 2.58
C HIS A 239 4.73 -1.34 3.33
N PRO A 240 5.44 -0.41 2.64
CA PRO A 240 5.94 0.81 3.27
C PRO A 240 4.82 1.69 3.81
N ASP A 241 5.13 2.48 4.82
CA ASP A 241 4.25 3.52 5.33
C ASP A 241 3.87 4.52 4.22
N ASP A 242 2.60 4.86 4.04
CA ASP A 242 2.13 5.75 2.97
C ASP A 242 1.31 6.95 3.52
N PRO A 243 1.87 8.15 3.47
CA PRO A 243 3.23 8.58 3.07
C PRO A 243 4.34 8.05 3.99
N PRO A 244 5.59 7.85 3.46
CA PRO A 244 6.69 7.24 4.18
C PRO A 244 7.42 8.25 5.09
N ARG A 245 6.71 8.80 6.05
CA ARG A 245 7.20 9.77 7.04
C ARG A 245 6.30 9.79 8.27
N ASP A 246 6.84 10.29 9.38
CA ASP A 246 6.07 10.46 10.61
C ASP A 246 4.89 11.43 10.36
N MET A 247 3.72 11.09 10.87
CA MET A 247 2.47 11.82 10.70
C MET A 247 1.63 11.69 11.97
N PHE A 248 0.95 12.76 12.38
CA PHE A 248 0.13 12.80 13.59
C PHE A 248 0.87 12.43 14.88
N GLY A 249 2.19 12.64 14.93
CA GLY A 249 3.02 12.17 16.02
C GLY A 249 3.17 10.65 16.11
N LEU A 250 2.68 9.90 15.11
CA LEU A 250 2.76 8.45 15.06
C LEU A 250 4.12 8.00 14.52
N PRO A 251 4.74 6.94 15.10
CA PRO A 251 5.96 6.38 14.57
C PRO A 251 5.70 5.67 13.23
N ARG A 252 6.51 5.95 12.22
CA ARG A 252 6.55 5.24 10.94
C ARG A 252 7.90 4.55 10.80
N ILE A 253 7.91 3.26 10.50
CA ILE A 253 9.09 2.40 10.64
C ILE A 253 9.52 1.67 9.37
N ILE A 254 8.78 1.82 8.28
CA ILE A 254 9.09 1.25 6.96
C ILE A 254 9.04 2.38 5.92
N CYS A 255 9.95 3.33 6.03
CA CYS A 255 9.96 4.56 5.24
C CYS A 255 11.20 4.70 4.34
N THR A 256 12.30 4.07 4.69
CA THR A 256 13.62 4.31 4.07
C THR A 256 14.38 3.00 3.85
N GLN A 257 15.47 3.10 3.08
CA GLN A 257 16.42 1.99 2.92
C GLN A 257 16.99 1.53 4.26
N GLU A 258 17.26 2.46 5.18
CA GLU A 258 17.77 2.15 6.52
C GLU A 258 16.73 1.37 7.35
N ASP A 259 15.46 1.75 7.31
CA ASP A 259 14.39 1.01 7.98
C ASP A 259 14.31 -0.45 7.47
N LEU A 260 14.49 -0.67 6.17
CA LEU A 260 14.55 -2.01 5.60
C LEU A 260 15.77 -2.79 6.04
N GLN A 261 16.92 -2.13 6.18
CA GLN A 261 18.12 -2.75 6.71
C GLN A 261 17.93 -3.21 8.15
N HIS A 262 17.28 -2.39 8.99
CA HIS A 262 16.89 -2.75 10.36
C HIS A 262 15.96 -3.97 10.37
N LEU A 263 14.91 -3.97 9.54
CA LEU A 263 13.96 -5.06 9.45
C LEU A 263 14.65 -6.39 9.10
N PHE A 264 15.51 -6.41 8.09
CA PHE A 264 16.17 -7.64 7.64
C PHE A 264 17.32 -8.07 8.55
N THR A 265 17.92 -7.16 9.29
CA THR A 265 18.89 -7.51 10.33
C THR A 265 18.19 -8.18 11.51
N ALA A 266 17.05 -7.68 11.92
CA ALA A 266 16.26 -8.26 13.01
C ALA A 266 15.63 -9.62 12.63
N GLN A 267 15.17 -9.75 11.37
CA GLN A 267 14.49 -10.95 10.87
C GLN A 267 15.07 -11.37 9.50
N PRO A 268 16.20 -12.11 9.50
CA PRO A 268 16.95 -12.39 8.27
C PRO A 268 16.34 -13.45 7.35
N SER A 269 15.24 -14.09 7.73
CA SER A 269 14.56 -15.12 6.93
C SER A 269 14.21 -14.66 5.52
N SER A 270 14.37 -15.53 4.53
CA SER A 270 13.93 -15.27 3.15
C SER A 270 12.41 -15.24 2.98
N ALA A 271 11.65 -15.71 3.96
CA ALA A 271 10.19 -15.55 3.98
C ALA A 271 9.76 -14.12 4.33
N ASN A 272 10.63 -13.38 5.06
CA ASN A 272 10.44 -11.97 5.37
C ASN A 272 10.93 -11.10 4.22
N GLY A 273 10.04 -10.41 3.55
CA GLY A 273 10.33 -9.54 2.42
C GLY A 273 9.47 -8.29 2.41
N ILE A 274 9.53 -7.59 1.30
CA ILE A 274 8.84 -6.31 1.12
C ILE A 274 7.93 -6.32 -0.11
N THR A 275 6.91 -5.47 -0.02
CA THR A 275 6.26 -4.88 -1.17
C THR A 275 7.03 -3.63 -1.56
N LEU A 276 7.76 -3.66 -2.66
CA LEU A 276 8.41 -2.46 -3.18
C LEU A 276 7.34 -1.56 -3.81
N CYS A 277 6.70 -0.72 -3.00
CA CYS A 277 5.78 0.29 -3.50
C CYS A 277 6.58 1.52 -3.96
N VAL A 278 6.85 1.56 -5.27
CA VAL A 278 7.72 2.58 -5.88
C VAL A 278 7.16 3.99 -5.70
N GLY A 279 5.85 4.17 -5.84
CA GLY A 279 5.22 5.46 -5.62
C GLY A 279 5.24 5.90 -4.17
N THR A 280 5.09 4.98 -3.20
CA THR A 280 5.18 5.32 -1.79
C THR A 280 6.61 5.74 -1.43
N TYR A 281 7.62 4.88 -1.65
CA TYR A 281 9.01 5.26 -1.36
C TYR A 281 9.46 6.48 -2.15
N GLY A 282 9.00 6.66 -3.40
CA GLY A 282 9.32 7.81 -4.25
C GLY A 282 8.65 9.12 -3.85
N SER A 283 7.67 9.10 -2.91
CA SER A 283 7.13 10.32 -2.31
C SER A 283 8.05 10.96 -1.25
N ARG A 284 9.28 10.44 -1.13
CA ARG A 284 10.41 10.99 -0.37
C ARG A 284 11.57 11.26 -1.32
N PRO A 285 12.18 12.46 -1.29
CA PRO A 285 13.28 12.80 -2.20
C PRO A 285 14.61 12.11 -1.85
N ASP A 286 14.76 11.58 -0.64
CA ASP A 286 15.97 10.93 -0.10
C ASP A 286 16.03 9.42 -0.33
N ASN A 287 15.00 8.81 -0.94
CA ASN A 287 15.00 7.40 -1.32
C ASN A 287 15.51 7.20 -2.77
N ASP A 288 16.60 6.48 -2.93
CA ASP A 288 17.09 6.03 -4.26
C ASP A 288 16.44 4.69 -4.62
N LEU A 289 15.34 4.74 -5.36
CA LEU A 289 14.55 3.56 -5.70
C LEU A 289 15.29 2.52 -6.56
N PRO A 290 16.08 2.90 -7.59
CA PRO A 290 16.94 1.95 -8.29
C PRO A 290 17.91 1.24 -7.35
N ALA A 291 18.58 1.97 -6.44
CA ALA A 291 19.49 1.38 -5.46
C ALA A 291 18.75 0.45 -4.47
N MET A 292 17.58 0.84 -3.98
CA MET A 292 16.74 -0.01 -3.12
C MET A 292 16.31 -1.31 -3.84
N ALA A 293 15.91 -1.22 -5.11
CA ALA A 293 15.55 -2.39 -5.91
C ALA A 293 16.73 -3.35 -6.13
N GLU A 294 17.95 -2.80 -6.24
CA GLU A 294 19.18 -3.61 -6.35
C GLU A 294 19.56 -4.25 -5.00
N ALA A 295 19.59 -3.44 -3.93
CA ALA A 295 20.03 -3.88 -2.60
C ALA A 295 19.11 -4.95 -1.99
N PHE A 296 17.80 -4.82 -2.18
CA PHE A 296 16.80 -5.71 -1.59
C PHE A 296 16.15 -6.65 -2.59
N GLY A 297 16.68 -6.77 -3.81
CA GLY A 297 16.07 -7.56 -4.89
C GLY A 297 15.64 -8.97 -4.49
N GLU A 298 16.42 -9.67 -3.66
CA GLU A 298 16.08 -11.03 -3.17
C GLU A 298 14.91 -11.05 -2.16
N ARG A 299 14.59 -9.91 -1.58
CA ARG A 299 13.54 -9.70 -0.57
C ARG A 299 12.28 -9.06 -1.12
N ILE A 300 12.27 -8.63 -2.40
CA ILE A 300 11.09 -8.04 -3.04
C ILE A 300 10.21 -9.19 -3.51
N HIS A 301 9.13 -9.47 -2.79
CA HIS A 301 8.18 -10.52 -3.15
C HIS A 301 7.03 -10.00 -3.99
N PHE A 302 6.76 -8.70 -3.86
CA PHE A 302 5.73 -8.00 -4.60
C PHE A 302 6.21 -6.59 -4.95
N ALA A 303 5.77 -6.01 -6.08
CA ALA A 303 6.12 -4.65 -6.45
C ALA A 303 4.91 -3.88 -6.99
N HIS A 304 4.74 -2.66 -6.48
CA HIS A 304 3.78 -1.67 -6.96
C HIS A 304 4.53 -0.63 -7.77
N LEU A 305 4.30 -0.62 -9.08
CA LEU A 305 5.02 0.24 -10.01
C LEU A 305 4.16 1.47 -10.35
N ARG A 306 4.13 2.44 -9.44
CA ARG A 306 3.37 3.68 -9.55
C ARG A 306 4.30 4.88 -9.61
N GLY A 307 3.99 5.86 -10.48
CA GLY A 307 4.71 7.12 -10.57
C GLY A 307 4.21 8.16 -9.56
N VAL A 308 5.11 9.03 -9.11
CA VAL A 308 4.79 10.25 -8.35
C VAL A 308 5.67 11.39 -8.81
N THR A 309 5.14 12.63 -8.68
CA THR A 309 5.88 13.87 -8.89
C THR A 309 5.83 14.69 -7.62
N LEU A 310 7.00 15.16 -7.16
CA LEU A 310 7.15 15.99 -5.97
C LEU A 310 7.05 17.48 -6.34
N GLU A 311 6.54 18.31 -5.43
CA GLU A 311 6.62 19.75 -5.60
C GLU A 311 8.00 20.26 -5.22
N LYS A 312 8.59 21.10 -6.08
CA LYS A 312 9.97 21.59 -5.90
C LYS A 312 10.16 22.38 -4.61
N ASP A 313 9.18 23.23 -4.29
CA ASP A 313 9.25 24.12 -3.12
C ASP A 313 8.75 23.48 -1.83
N GLU A 314 8.04 22.35 -1.92
CA GLU A 314 7.56 21.57 -0.80
C GLU A 314 7.59 20.07 -1.15
N PRO A 315 8.77 19.41 -1.06
CA PRO A 315 8.95 18.01 -1.51
C PRO A 315 8.14 16.97 -0.73
N ARG A 316 7.50 17.37 0.38
CA ARG A 316 6.54 16.51 1.09
C ARG A 316 5.16 16.52 0.44
N THR A 317 4.90 17.45 -0.45
CA THR A 317 3.72 17.48 -1.31
C THR A 317 4.01 16.71 -2.59
N PHE A 318 3.13 15.76 -2.91
CA PHE A 318 3.26 14.95 -4.12
C PHE A 318 1.92 14.71 -4.80
N THR A 319 2.01 14.49 -6.10
CA THR A 319 0.88 14.11 -6.96
C THR A 319 1.20 12.77 -7.61
N GLU A 320 0.25 11.84 -7.62
CA GLU A 320 0.44 10.59 -8.34
C GLU A 320 0.47 10.87 -9.85
N ALA A 321 1.48 10.34 -10.52
CA ALA A 321 1.85 10.68 -11.88
C ALA A 321 1.72 9.47 -12.82
N PRO A 322 1.76 9.66 -14.15
CA PRO A 322 1.89 8.56 -15.08
C PRO A 322 3.14 7.71 -14.78
N HIS A 323 3.08 6.42 -15.11
CA HIS A 323 4.08 5.46 -14.67
C HIS A 323 5.49 5.73 -15.19
N LEU A 324 5.62 6.24 -16.42
CA LEU A 324 6.91 6.59 -17.01
C LEU A 324 7.21 8.10 -17.01
N ASP A 325 6.17 8.93 -16.85
CA ASP A 325 6.26 10.40 -16.80
C ASP A 325 6.15 10.90 -15.34
N SER A 326 7.19 10.63 -14.54
CA SER A 326 7.24 10.96 -13.12
C SER A 326 8.68 11.26 -12.69
N ASP A 327 8.88 11.67 -11.45
CA ASP A 327 10.23 11.90 -10.90
C ASP A 327 11.00 10.59 -10.64
N ILE A 328 10.34 9.44 -10.84
CA ILE A 328 10.91 8.11 -10.59
C ILE A 328 11.58 7.57 -11.86
N ASN A 329 12.83 7.14 -11.74
CA ASN A 329 13.49 6.38 -12.80
C ASN A 329 12.95 4.93 -12.86
N MET A 330 11.70 4.81 -13.34
CA MET A 330 10.97 3.53 -13.40
C MET A 330 11.71 2.48 -14.24
N VAL A 331 12.38 2.90 -15.32
CA VAL A 331 13.15 2.00 -16.19
C VAL A 331 14.31 1.35 -15.44
N ALA A 332 15.01 2.11 -14.61
CA ALA A 332 16.10 1.58 -13.79
C ALA A 332 15.59 0.64 -12.68
N VAL A 333 14.48 0.98 -12.03
CA VAL A 333 13.82 0.12 -11.05
C VAL A 333 13.43 -1.23 -11.69
N ILE A 334 12.73 -1.21 -12.82
CA ILE A 334 12.31 -2.43 -13.53
C ILE A 334 13.53 -3.27 -13.96
N ARG A 335 14.60 -2.63 -14.43
CA ARG A 335 15.85 -3.34 -14.77
C ARG A 335 16.42 -4.08 -13.58
N ASN A 336 16.45 -3.48 -12.41
CA ASN A 336 17.00 -4.11 -11.21
C ASN A 336 16.09 -5.19 -10.66
N LEU A 337 14.77 -5.05 -10.78
CA LEU A 337 13.81 -6.12 -10.47
C LEU A 337 14.01 -7.33 -11.40
N LEU A 338 14.20 -7.13 -12.72
CA LEU A 338 14.50 -8.21 -13.66
C LEU A 338 15.82 -8.91 -13.32
N LYS A 339 16.87 -8.15 -12.99
CA LYS A 339 18.15 -8.74 -12.55
C LYS A 339 17.99 -9.56 -11.27
N ALA A 340 17.19 -9.08 -10.32
CA ALA A 340 16.92 -9.80 -9.08
C ALA A 340 16.17 -11.12 -9.36
N GLU A 341 15.20 -11.10 -10.25
CA GLU A 341 14.44 -12.28 -10.64
C GLU A 341 15.32 -13.34 -11.32
N LEU A 342 16.22 -12.93 -12.23
CA LEU A 342 17.17 -13.83 -12.90
C LEU A 342 18.15 -14.51 -11.93
N LYS A 343 18.45 -13.91 -10.78
CA LYS A 343 19.30 -14.52 -9.74
C LYS A 343 18.56 -15.57 -8.92
N ARG A 344 17.25 -15.62 -9.00
CA ARG A 344 16.43 -16.57 -8.25
C ARG A 344 16.36 -17.90 -9.01
N PHE A 345 16.83 -18.98 -8.42
CA PHE A 345 16.96 -20.30 -9.07
C PHE A 345 15.67 -21.12 -9.20
N SER A 346 14.51 -20.54 -8.93
CA SER A 346 13.22 -21.25 -8.96
C SER A 346 12.19 -20.52 -9.81
N PRO A 347 11.44 -21.23 -10.68
CA PRO A 347 10.31 -20.65 -11.40
C PRO A 347 9.22 -20.05 -10.48
N GLN A 348 9.17 -20.50 -9.22
CA GLN A 348 8.27 -19.97 -8.19
C GLN A 348 8.77 -18.68 -7.54
N ALA A 349 9.95 -18.20 -7.96
CA ALA A 349 10.58 -17.00 -7.43
C ALA A 349 10.27 -15.74 -8.25
N GLU A 350 9.30 -15.80 -9.16
CA GLU A 350 8.84 -14.64 -9.94
C GLU A 350 8.31 -13.53 -9.03
N ILE A 351 8.64 -12.29 -9.37
CA ILE A 351 8.12 -11.12 -8.67
C ILE A 351 6.75 -10.79 -9.28
N PHE A 352 5.73 -10.73 -8.43
CA PHE A 352 4.44 -10.19 -8.85
C PHE A 352 4.54 -8.67 -8.93
N ILE A 353 4.05 -8.09 -10.02
CA ILE A 353 4.02 -6.64 -10.24
C ILE A 353 2.60 -6.19 -10.54
N ARG A 354 2.25 -5.00 -10.11
CA ARG A 354 1.01 -4.34 -10.52
C ARG A 354 1.23 -2.84 -10.79
N PRO A 355 0.40 -2.22 -11.63
CA PRO A 355 0.50 -0.78 -11.91
C PRO A 355 0.16 0.08 -10.69
N ASP A 356 -0.34 -0.52 -9.60
CA ASP A 356 -0.83 0.15 -8.40
C ASP A 356 -2.03 1.06 -8.67
N HIS A 357 -1.85 2.37 -8.67
CA HIS A 357 -2.88 3.33 -9.01
C HIS A 357 -2.78 3.76 -10.47
N GLY A 358 -3.88 4.30 -11.00
CA GLY A 358 -3.95 4.91 -12.31
C GLY A 358 -4.83 6.16 -12.29
N GLN A 359 -4.57 7.07 -13.21
CA GLN A 359 -5.37 8.28 -13.35
C GLN A 359 -6.79 7.95 -13.80
N GLN A 360 -7.79 8.62 -13.24
CA GLN A 360 -9.16 8.57 -13.76
C GLN A 360 -9.23 9.45 -15.01
N MET A 361 -9.35 8.83 -16.18
CA MET A 361 -9.22 9.50 -17.46
C MET A 361 -10.21 8.92 -18.49
N LEU A 362 -10.40 9.65 -19.57
CA LEU A 362 -11.32 9.27 -20.67
C LEU A 362 -12.69 8.89 -20.11
N ASP A 363 -13.27 7.79 -20.55
CA ASP A 363 -14.62 7.35 -20.15
C ASP A 363 -14.73 7.04 -18.65
N ASP A 364 -13.62 6.72 -17.97
CA ASP A 364 -13.64 6.49 -16.52
C ASP A 364 -13.95 7.75 -15.71
N ILE A 365 -13.77 8.96 -16.28
CA ILE A 365 -14.10 10.23 -15.61
C ILE A 365 -15.58 10.27 -15.19
N HIS A 366 -16.45 9.61 -15.94
CA HIS A 366 -17.89 9.58 -15.74
C HIS A 366 -18.37 8.36 -14.92
N LYS A 367 -17.44 7.47 -14.54
CA LYS A 367 -17.75 6.27 -13.76
C LYS A 367 -17.42 6.47 -12.29
N THR A 368 -18.17 5.81 -11.41
CA THR A 368 -17.79 5.64 -10.02
C THR A 368 -16.69 4.58 -9.96
N THR A 369 -15.53 4.93 -9.45
CA THR A 369 -14.40 4.02 -9.23
C THR A 369 -13.83 4.22 -7.83
N ASN A 370 -13.16 3.23 -7.30
CA ASN A 370 -12.34 3.45 -6.11
C ASN A 370 -11.23 4.45 -6.44
N PRO A 371 -10.96 5.46 -5.60
CA PRO A 371 -9.92 6.46 -5.85
C PRO A 371 -8.56 5.82 -6.17
N GLY A 372 -7.96 6.17 -7.31
CA GLY A 372 -6.73 5.57 -7.81
C GLY A 372 -6.90 4.24 -8.55
N TYR A 373 -8.08 3.63 -8.54
CA TYR A 373 -8.29 2.28 -9.10
C TYR A 373 -9.19 2.25 -10.33
N SER A 374 -9.18 3.32 -11.14
CA SER A 374 -9.85 3.34 -12.45
C SER A 374 -9.27 2.29 -13.42
N ALA A 375 -10.08 1.75 -14.32
CA ALA A 375 -9.65 0.70 -15.25
C ALA A 375 -8.65 1.23 -16.29
N ILE A 376 -9.02 2.31 -17.00
CA ILE A 376 -8.24 2.83 -18.13
C ILE A 376 -6.86 3.31 -17.70
N GLY A 377 -6.76 4.08 -16.61
CA GLY A 377 -5.48 4.60 -16.14
C GLY A 377 -4.54 3.51 -15.66
N ARG A 378 -5.04 2.49 -14.96
CA ARG A 378 -4.23 1.33 -14.56
C ARG A 378 -3.84 0.47 -15.76
N MET A 379 -4.73 0.27 -16.72
CA MET A 379 -4.42 -0.46 -17.96
C MET A 379 -3.32 0.26 -18.77
N LYS A 380 -3.40 1.60 -18.90
CA LYS A 380 -2.33 2.41 -19.50
C LYS A 380 -1.01 2.16 -18.79
N GLY A 381 -0.98 2.26 -17.46
CA GLY A 381 0.23 2.02 -16.67
C GLY A 381 0.79 0.61 -16.83
N LEU A 382 -0.07 -0.42 -16.81
CA LEU A 382 0.34 -1.79 -17.03
C LEU A 382 0.94 -2.00 -18.42
N ALA A 383 0.37 -1.38 -19.45
CA ALA A 383 0.89 -1.44 -20.82
C ALA A 383 2.28 -0.77 -20.94
N GLU A 384 2.48 0.39 -20.29
CA GLU A 384 3.76 1.08 -20.23
C GLU A 384 4.82 0.21 -19.52
N ILE A 385 4.51 -0.32 -18.34
CA ILE A 385 5.38 -1.24 -17.58
C ILE A 385 5.73 -2.47 -18.41
N ARG A 386 4.73 -3.13 -19.01
CA ARG A 386 4.88 -4.30 -19.88
C ARG A 386 5.83 -4.04 -21.05
N GLY A 387 5.70 -2.87 -21.68
CA GLY A 387 6.59 -2.45 -22.76
C GLY A 387 8.05 -2.36 -22.30
N VAL A 388 8.30 -1.74 -21.15
CA VAL A 388 9.64 -1.61 -20.55
C VAL A 388 10.19 -2.99 -20.17
N VAL A 389 9.40 -3.84 -19.51
CA VAL A 389 9.80 -5.20 -19.12
C VAL A 389 10.24 -6.01 -20.35
N ARG A 390 9.43 -6.02 -21.41
CA ARG A 390 9.74 -6.77 -22.65
C ARG A 390 10.98 -6.22 -23.34
N ALA A 391 11.13 -4.91 -23.41
CA ALA A 391 12.31 -4.28 -24.06
C ALA A 391 13.61 -4.61 -23.30
N LEU A 392 13.57 -4.56 -21.96
CA LEU A 392 14.74 -4.85 -21.13
C LEU A 392 15.09 -6.35 -21.14
N ALA A 393 14.10 -7.23 -21.09
CA ALA A 393 14.31 -8.68 -21.06
C ALA A 393 14.95 -9.23 -22.35
N GLN A 394 14.80 -8.55 -23.50
CA GLN A 394 15.48 -8.94 -24.76
C GLN A 394 16.99 -8.73 -24.72
N ASN A 395 17.50 -7.93 -23.79
CA ASN A 395 18.92 -7.55 -23.69
C ASN A 395 19.57 -8.11 -22.40
N MET A 396 18.91 -9.00 -21.70
CA MET A 396 19.41 -9.72 -20.51
C MET A 396 19.57 -11.20 -20.78
#